data_b363002bcabad86d9ffb23aaffd01633
#
_entry.id   b363002bcabad86d9ffb23aaffd01633
#
_cell.length_a   1.000
_cell.length_b   1.000
_cell.length_c   1.000
_cell.angle_alpha   90.00
_cell.angle_beta   90.00
_cell.angle_gamma   90.00
#
_symmetry.space_group_name_H-M   'P 1'
#
loop_
_entity.id
_entity.type
_entity.pdbx_description
1 polymer ?
#
loop_
_entity_poly.entity_id
_entity_poly.type
_entity_poly.pdbx_seq_one_letter_code
_entity_poly.pdbx_strand_id
1 'polypeptide(L)'
;QVQSMGASFLEIDFKEEGGSGDGYAKVMSEEFNRRAMELYAEQAKEVDIIITTAAIPGKPAPRLITKEMVDSMKPGSVVVDLAAATGGNCAYTEAGKVVTTENQVKIIGYTDFPSRLPTQSSQLYGTNLVNLLKLLCKEKDGKINIDFDDVVLRGVTVVRDGEEIPPAQIQVSAQPKQEAKAAQSAVKKEEEKPADPRIKYGVMAGVGVLFLWLASVAPAAFLSHFTVFVLACVVGYYVVWNVSHALHTPL
;
A
#
# COMPACT_ATOMS: atom_id res chain seq x y z
N GLN A 1 -1.04 -10.52 7.14
CA GLN A 1 -0.58 -9.69 6.03
C GLN A 1 0.81 -9.10 6.27
N VAL A 2 1.06 -8.37 7.38
CA VAL A 2 2.38 -7.77 7.68
C VAL A 2 3.51 -8.82 7.67
N GLN A 3 3.33 -9.93 8.38
CA GLN A 3 4.30 -11.03 8.42
C GLN A 3 4.53 -11.70 7.06
N SER A 4 3.49 -11.81 6.22
CA SER A 4 3.63 -12.38 4.87
C SER A 4 4.44 -11.48 3.91
N MET A 5 4.63 -10.21 4.28
CA MET A 5 5.49 -9.24 3.58
C MET A 5 6.93 -9.20 4.13
N GLY A 6 7.27 -10.10 5.05
CA GLY A 6 8.61 -10.18 5.64
C GLY A 6 8.86 -9.19 6.79
N ALA A 7 7.84 -8.51 7.29
CA ALA A 7 7.96 -7.58 8.41
C ALA A 7 7.50 -8.21 9.72
N SER A 8 7.97 -7.69 10.85
CA SER A 8 7.50 -8.06 12.19
C SER A 8 6.26 -7.26 12.54
N PHE A 9 5.29 -7.90 13.16
CA PHE A 9 4.12 -7.24 13.70
C PHE A 9 4.24 -7.20 15.23
N LEU A 10 4.12 -6.00 15.81
CA LEU A 10 4.13 -5.82 17.26
C LEU A 10 2.72 -5.97 17.79
N GLU A 11 2.48 -7.03 18.53
CA GLU A 11 1.20 -7.27 19.18
C GLU A 11 1.23 -6.67 20.59
N ILE A 12 0.17 -5.95 20.92
CA ILE A 12 -0.07 -5.53 22.30
C ILE A 12 -0.75 -6.71 22.99
N ASP A 13 -0.10 -7.31 23.99
CA ASP A 13 -0.67 -8.43 24.76
C ASP A 13 -1.83 -7.94 25.65
N PHE A 14 -2.91 -7.57 25.00
CA PHE A 14 -4.14 -7.10 25.63
C PHE A 14 -5.35 -7.44 24.75
N LYS A 15 -6.21 -8.30 25.25
CA LYS A 15 -7.47 -8.66 24.57
C LYS A 15 -8.60 -7.78 25.06
N GLU A 16 -9.04 -6.82 24.27
CA GLU A 16 -10.33 -6.17 24.45
C GLU A 16 -11.41 -6.91 23.65
N GLU A 17 -12.48 -7.32 24.33
CA GLU A 17 -13.68 -7.80 23.65
C GLU A 17 -14.39 -6.60 23.00
N GLY A 18 -14.45 -6.55 21.68
CA GLY A 18 -15.24 -5.56 20.96
C GLY A 18 -14.52 -4.75 19.88
N GLY A 19 -13.73 -5.39 19.03
CA GLY A 19 -13.23 -4.76 17.81
C GLY A 19 -14.36 -4.40 16.84
N SER A 20 -14.56 -3.11 16.53
CA SER A 20 -15.35 -2.70 15.37
C SER A 20 -14.55 -3.01 14.12
N GLY A 21 -15.07 -3.83 13.22
CA GLY A 21 -14.37 -4.27 11.99
C GLY A 21 -14.30 -3.23 10.87
N ASP A 22 -14.41 -1.94 11.17
CA ASP A 22 -14.54 -0.86 10.19
C ASP A 22 -13.22 -0.21 9.76
N GLY A 23 -12.07 -0.71 10.27
CA GLY A 23 -10.75 -0.23 9.86
C GLY A 23 -10.35 1.15 10.39
N TYR A 24 -11.21 1.84 11.14
CA TYR A 24 -10.88 3.10 11.79
C TYR A 24 -10.48 2.89 13.25
N ALA A 25 -9.61 3.78 13.74
CA ALA A 25 -9.18 3.74 15.13
C ALA A 25 -10.38 3.96 16.07
N LYS A 26 -10.70 2.94 16.86
CA LYS A 26 -11.68 3.03 17.95
C LYS A 26 -11.03 3.75 19.14
N VAL A 27 -11.85 4.40 19.96
CA VAL A 27 -11.41 4.83 21.28
C VAL A 27 -11.16 3.57 22.11
N MET A 28 -9.91 3.22 22.27
CA MET A 28 -9.47 2.06 23.06
C MET A 28 -9.46 2.40 24.55
N SER A 29 -9.43 1.38 25.39
CA SER A 29 -9.34 1.60 26.83
C SER A 29 -8.07 2.34 27.22
N GLU A 30 -8.10 3.02 28.37
CA GLU A 30 -6.92 3.70 28.91
C GLU A 30 -5.75 2.72 29.14
N GLU A 31 -6.06 1.52 29.58
CA GLU A 31 -5.07 0.47 29.81
C GLU A 31 -4.42 0.00 28.50
N PHE A 32 -5.19 -0.19 27.45
CA PHE A 32 -4.65 -0.50 26.12
C PHE A 32 -3.74 0.62 25.63
N ASN A 33 -4.21 1.86 25.72
CA ASN A 33 -3.43 3.03 25.31
C ASN A 33 -2.11 3.14 26.08
N ARG A 34 -2.12 2.88 27.38
CA ARG A 34 -0.92 2.88 28.22
C ARG A 34 0.10 1.85 27.74
N ARG A 35 -0.34 0.60 27.52
CA ARG A 35 0.55 -0.48 27.03
C ARG A 35 1.06 -0.20 25.61
N ALA A 36 0.22 0.36 24.76
CA ALA A 36 0.63 0.79 23.42
C ALA A 36 1.75 1.84 23.49
N MET A 37 1.60 2.84 24.35
CA MET A 37 2.59 3.89 24.54
C MET A 37 3.91 3.36 25.10
N GLU A 38 3.87 2.40 26.03
CA GLU A 38 5.05 1.73 26.56
C GLU A 38 5.79 0.97 25.45
N LEU A 39 5.07 0.21 24.63
CA LEU A 39 5.63 -0.51 23.49
C LEU A 39 6.26 0.43 22.45
N TYR A 40 5.60 1.57 22.13
CA TYR A 40 6.14 2.57 21.22
C TYR A 40 7.41 3.22 21.78
N ALA A 41 7.46 3.45 23.09
CA ALA A 41 8.64 4.00 23.75
C ALA A 41 9.86 3.06 23.69
N GLU A 42 9.65 1.76 23.79
CA GLU A 42 10.70 0.77 23.61
C GLU A 42 11.18 0.74 22.16
N GLN A 43 10.25 0.69 21.19
CA GLN A 43 10.58 0.67 19.78
C GLN A 43 11.31 1.94 19.33
N ALA A 44 10.94 3.10 19.85
CA ALA A 44 11.58 4.37 19.50
C ALA A 44 13.10 4.37 19.74
N LYS A 45 13.59 3.61 20.71
CA LYS A 45 15.04 3.50 21.02
C LYS A 45 15.80 2.66 19.98
N GLU A 46 15.11 1.76 19.28
CA GLU A 46 15.75 0.79 18.39
C GLU A 46 15.66 1.17 16.93
N VAL A 47 14.56 1.83 16.52
CA VAL A 47 14.30 2.14 15.12
C VAL A 47 14.99 3.43 14.68
N ASP A 48 15.29 3.52 13.39
CA ASP A 48 15.90 4.70 12.77
C ASP A 48 14.85 5.57 12.05
N ILE A 49 13.71 4.98 11.67
CA ILE A 49 12.63 5.68 10.97
C ILE A 49 11.29 5.30 11.60
N ILE A 50 10.47 6.30 11.94
CA ILE A 50 9.09 6.13 12.38
C ILE A 50 8.18 6.81 11.36
N ILE A 51 7.16 6.10 10.86
CA ILE A 51 6.13 6.66 9.99
C ILE A 51 4.79 6.55 10.72
N THR A 52 4.12 7.68 10.95
CA THR A 52 2.83 7.72 11.63
C THR A 52 1.71 8.09 10.65
N THR A 53 0.60 7.36 10.72
CA THR A 53 -0.52 7.48 9.78
C THR A 53 -1.88 7.53 10.47
N ALA A 54 -1.93 7.61 11.81
CA ALA A 54 -3.19 7.55 12.54
C ALA A 54 -3.98 8.85 12.35
N ALA A 55 -5.13 8.73 11.70
CA ALA A 55 -6.06 9.83 11.49
C ALA A 55 -7.47 9.40 11.87
N ILE A 56 -8.21 10.31 12.50
CA ILE A 56 -9.63 10.12 12.84
C ILE A 56 -10.41 11.17 12.04
N PRO A 57 -11.34 10.76 11.15
CA PRO A 57 -12.12 11.71 10.35
C PRO A 57 -12.83 12.74 11.22
N GLY A 58 -12.64 14.03 10.91
CA GLY A 58 -13.28 15.14 11.62
C GLY A 58 -12.79 15.42 13.04
N LYS A 59 -11.71 14.77 13.48
CA LYS A 59 -11.11 14.98 14.81
C LYS A 59 -9.60 15.25 14.70
N PRO A 60 -8.98 15.90 15.70
CA PRO A 60 -7.53 15.97 15.79
C PRO A 60 -6.89 14.59 15.81
N ALA A 61 -5.71 14.49 15.18
CA ALA A 61 -4.94 13.24 15.18
C ALA A 61 -4.52 12.84 16.61
N PRO A 62 -4.56 11.55 16.95
CA PRO A 62 -4.12 11.09 18.25
C PRO A 62 -2.60 11.27 18.42
N ARG A 63 -2.16 11.65 19.62
CA ARG A 63 -0.73 11.71 19.94
C ARG A 63 -0.22 10.30 20.24
N LEU A 64 0.66 9.81 19.39
CA LEU A 64 1.24 8.46 19.51
C LEU A 64 2.72 8.51 19.90
N ILE A 65 3.43 9.55 19.47
CA ILE A 65 4.87 9.71 19.72
C ILE A 65 5.07 10.94 20.59
N THR A 66 5.52 10.73 21.82
CA THR A 66 5.78 11.79 22.79
C THR A 66 7.15 12.46 22.56
N LYS A 67 7.40 13.54 23.26
CA LYS A 67 8.72 14.21 23.23
C LYS A 67 9.82 13.27 23.74
N GLU A 68 9.55 12.62 24.85
CA GLU A 68 10.48 11.69 25.50
C GLU A 68 10.85 10.51 24.58
N MET A 69 9.89 10.01 23.78
CA MET A 69 10.17 8.99 22.77
C MET A 69 11.12 9.51 21.71
N VAL A 70 10.85 10.70 21.15
CA VAL A 70 11.73 11.32 20.15
C VAL A 70 13.12 11.59 20.72
N ASP A 71 13.18 12.10 21.94
CA ASP A 71 14.44 12.42 22.60
C ASP A 71 15.27 11.17 22.91
N SER A 72 14.62 9.99 22.99
CA SER A 72 15.27 8.70 23.15
C SER A 72 15.76 8.06 21.84
N MET A 73 15.34 8.58 20.68
CA MET A 73 15.77 8.07 19.37
C MET A 73 17.26 8.35 19.12
N LYS A 74 17.85 7.55 18.27
CA LYS A 74 19.24 7.73 17.84
C LYS A 74 19.41 9.05 17.08
N PRO A 75 20.52 9.77 17.24
CA PRO A 75 20.83 10.95 16.44
C PRO A 75 20.80 10.63 14.94
N GLY A 76 20.15 11.49 14.14
CA GLY A 76 19.99 11.28 12.71
C GLY A 76 18.74 10.49 12.31
N SER A 77 17.99 9.95 13.28
CA SER A 77 16.69 9.30 13.02
C SER A 77 15.66 10.26 12.44
N VAL A 78 14.62 9.69 11.84
CA VAL A 78 13.58 10.46 11.16
C VAL A 78 12.18 10.01 11.60
N VAL A 79 11.31 10.98 11.88
CA VAL A 79 9.87 10.76 12.06
C VAL A 79 9.13 11.40 10.89
N VAL A 80 8.34 10.61 10.16
CA VAL A 80 7.46 11.11 9.09
C VAL A 80 6.02 11.05 9.58
N ASP A 81 5.42 12.22 9.79
CA ASP A 81 4.07 12.34 10.32
C ASP A 81 3.07 12.66 9.20
N LEU A 82 2.35 11.65 8.71
CA LEU A 82 1.35 11.82 7.65
C LEU A 82 0.04 12.45 8.16
N ALA A 83 -0.14 12.56 9.48
CA ALA A 83 -1.30 13.21 10.10
C ALA A 83 -1.05 14.68 10.46
N ALA A 84 0.03 15.28 9.98
CA ALA A 84 0.43 16.65 10.33
C ALA A 84 -0.66 17.70 10.07
N ALA A 85 -1.48 17.54 9.00
CA ALA A 85 -2.57 18.44 8.67
C ALA A 85 -3.67 18.51 9.75
N THR A 86 -3.83 17.45 10.55
CA THR A 86 -4.84 17.35 11.62
C THR A 86 -4.24 17.42 13.02
N GLY A 87 -3.07 18.06 13.15
CA GLY A 87 -2.37 18.26 14.41
C GLY A 87 -1.18 17.32 14.65
N GLY A 88 -1.06 16.25 13.86
CA GLY A 88 0.07 15.31 13.91
C GLY A 88 0.00 14.28 15.03
N ASN A 89 0.63 13.14 14.78
CA ASN A 89 0.78 12.05 15.75
C ASN A 89 2.03 12.21 16.64
N CYS A 90 3.02 12.98 16.21
CA CYS A 90 4.24 13.23 16.97
C CYS A 90 4.16 14.59 17.69
N ALA A 91 4.68 14.65 18.91
CA ALA A 91 4.62 15.85 19.73
C ALA A 91 5.46 17.04 19.18
N TYR A 92 6.48 16.76 18.38
CA TYR A 92 7.32 17.77 17.72
C TYR A 92 6.82 18.13 16.32
N THR A 93 5.72 17.57 15.85
CA THR A 93 5.21 17.85 14.50
C THR A 93 4.73 19.30 14.39
N GLU A 94 5.27 20.02 13.40
CA GLU A 94 4.77 21.30 12.92
C GLU A 94 4.25 21.13 11.49
N ALA A 95 2.98 21.47 11.26
CA ALA A 95 2.34 21.32 9.96
C ALA A 95 3.07 22.12 8.87
N GLY A 96 3.39 21.48 7.76
CA GLY A 96 4.07 22.08 6.61
C GLY A 96 5.59 22.24 6.76
N LYS A 97 6.19 21.79 7.87
CA LYS A 97 7.61 22.02 8.16
C LYS A 97 8.40 20.74 8.41
N VAL A 98 9.71 20.89 8.36
CA VAL A 98 10.67 19.92 8.91
C VAL A 98 11.29 20.54 10.15
N VAL A 99 11.17 19.88 11.27
CA VAL A 99 11.75 20.26 12.56
C VAL A 99 12.93 19.36 12.84
N THR A 100 14.06 19.89 13.31
CA THR A 100 15.19 19.12 13.82
C THR A 100 15.30 19.37 15.32
N THR A 101 15.28 18.30 16.08
CA THR A 101 15.37 18.35 17.55
C THR A 101 16.82 18.52 18.01
N GLU A 102 17.03 18.79 19.30
CA GLU A 102 18.38 18.98 19.89
C GLU A 102 19.24 17.72 19.71
N ASN A 103 18.65 16.51 19.82
CA ASN A 103 19.31 15.24 19.58
C ASN A 103 19.43 14.86 18.09
N GLN A 104 19.23 15.82 17.16
CA GLN A 104 19.38 15.64 15.71
C GLN A 104 18.36 14.69 15.06
N VAL A 105 17.21 14.45 15.66
CA VAL A 105 16.09 13.73 15.04
C VAL A 105 15.31 14.68 14.14
N LYS A 106 15.01 14.27 12.91
CA LYS A 106 14.23 15.08 11.96
C LYS A 106 12.78 14.67 11.97
N ILE A 107 11.89 15.63 12.18
CA ILE A 107 10.44 15.44 12.15
C ILE A 107 9.90 16.07 10.87
N ILE A 108 9.37 15.26 9.97
CA ILE A 108 8.81 15.69 8.69
C ILE A 108 7.29 15.77 8.83
N GLY A 109 6.79 17.02 8.90
CA GLY A 109 5.37 17.32 9.05
C GLY A 109 4.74 17.93 7.79
N TYR A 110 5.18 17.52 6.58
CA TYR A 110 4.59 18.03 5.35
C TYR A 110 3.12 17.65 5.22
N THR A 111 2.32 18.59 4.70
CA THR A 111 0.88 18.40 4.48
C THR A 111 0.53 18.18 3.02
N ASP A 112 1.53 18.21 2.14
CA ASP A 112 1.41 18.18 0.68
C ASP A 112 2.17 17.01 0.02
N PHE A 113 2.32 15.89 0.70
CA PHE A 113 3.01 14.70 0.16
C PHE A 113 2.50 14.26 -1.23
N PRO A 114 1.19 14.27 -1.53
CA PRO A 114 0.70 13.93 -2.87
C PRO A 114 1.25 14.84 -3.96
N SER A 115 1.40 16.14 -3.68
CA SER A 115 1.95 17.11 -4.63
C SER A 115 3.47 16.96 -4.83
N ARG A 116 4.16 16.35 -3.86
CA ARG A 116 5.60 16.08 -3.94
C ARG A 116 5.92 14.83 -4.77
N LEU A 117 4.94 13.92 -4.94
CA LEU A 117 5.02 12.72 -5.78
C LEU A 117 3.85 12.69 -6.77
N PRO A 118 3.73 13.68 -7.67
CA PRO A 118 2.50 13.93 -8.44
C PRO A 118 2.15 12.79 -9.38
N THR A 119 3.12 12.15 -10.01
CA THR A 119 2.88 11.04 -10.95
C THR A 119 2.17 9.88 -10.28
N GLN A 120 2.72 9.38 -9.18
CA GLN A 120 2.15 8.25 -8.46
C GLN A 120 0.79 8.60 -7.83
N SER A 121 0.70 9.78 -7.22
CA SER A 121 -0.54 10.25 -6.60
C SER A 121 -1.67 10.41 -7.62
N SER A 122 -1.38 10.96 -8.82
CA SER A 122 -2.33 11.07 -9.91
C SER A 122 -2.79 9.71 -10.43
N GLN A 123 -1.88 8.74 -10.55
CA GLN A 123 -2.25 7.39 -10.97
C GLN A 123 -3.18 6.70 -9.96
N LEU A 124 -2.86 6.79 -8.67
CA LEU A 124 -3.70 6.19 -7.62
C LEU A 124 -5.07 6.85 -7.57
N TYR A 125 -5.13 8.18 -7.62
CA TYR A 125 -6.39 8.92 -7.65
C TYR A 125 -7.20 8.63 -8.92
N GLY A 126 -6.54 8.63 -10.09
CA GLY A 126 -7.17 8.26 -11.36
C GLY A 126 -7.75 6.85 -11.35
N THR A 127 -7.07 5.89 -10.71
CA THR A 127 -7.59 4.54 -10.53
C THR A 127 -8.87 4.53 -9.69
N ASN A 128 -8.93 5.34 -8.63
CA ASN A 128 -10.16 5.47 -7.82
C ASN A 128 -11.32 6.05 -8.64
N LEU A 129 -11.07 7.06 -9.49
CA LEU A 129 -12.07 7.61 -10.38
C LEU A 129 -12.57 6.57 -11.40
N VAL A 130 -11.66 5.80 -12.00
CA VAL A 130 -12.03 4.72 -12.91
C VAL A 130 -12.89 3.66 -12.20
N ASN A 131 -12.53 3.30 -10.97
CA ASN A 131 -13.33 2.35 -10.20
C ASN A 131 -14.71 2.91 -9.84
N LEU A 132 -14.83 4.20 -9.51
CA LEU A 132 -16.12 4.85 -9.31
C LEU A 132 -16.97 4.81 -10.58
N LEU A 133 -16.37 5.10 -11.76
CA LEU A 133 -17.08 5.01 -13.05
C LEU A 133 -17.57 3.58 -13.34
N LYS A 134 -16.79 2.56 -12.98
CA LYS A 134 -17.22 1.15 -13.12
C LYS A 134 -18.44 0.83 -12.24
N LEU A 135 -18.52 1.42 -11.05
CA LEU A 135 -19.71 1.26 -10.18
C LEU A 135 -20.93 2.00 -10.74
N LEU A 136 -20.72 3.20 -11.29
CA LEU A 136 -21.79 4.02 -11.87
C LEU A 136 -22.33 3.45 -13.19
N CYS A 137 -21.48 2.81 -14.00
CA CYS A 137 -21.80 2.32 -15.34
C CYS A 137 -21.59 0.80 -15.42
N LYS A 138 -22.25 0.02 -14.60
CA LYS A 138 -22.11 -1.44 -14.51
C LYS A 138 -22.36 -2.13 -15.87
N GLU A 139 -23.36 -1.67 -16.61
CA GLU A 139 -23.76 -2.24 -17.90
C GLU A 139 -22.93 -1.74 -19.10
N LYS A 140 -21.99 -0.81 -18.88
CA LYS A 140 -21.13 -0.21 -19.91
C LYS A 140 -21.88 0.41 -21.10
N ASP A 141 -23.12 0.85 -20.87
CA ASP A 141 -24.00 1.48 -21.87
C ASP A 141 -23.90 3.03 -21.86
N GLY A 142 -23.02 3.58 -21.06
CA GLY A 142 -22.82 5.03 -20.89
C GLY A 142 -23.88 5.70 -20.00
N LYS A 143 -24.81 4.94 -19.43
CA LYS A 143 -25.82 5.47 -18.52
C LYS A 143 -25.34 5.38 -17.08
N ILE A 144 -25.50 6.48 -16.36
CA ILE A 144 -25.17 6.55 -14.94
C ILE A 144 -26.31 5.94 -14.14
N ASN A 145 -25.99 4.95 -13.30
CA ASN A 145 -26.92 4.36 -12.34
C ASN A 145 -26.38 4.58 -10.92
N ILE A 146 -27.08 5.39 -10.13
CA ILE A 146 -26.73 5.66 -8.73
C ILE A 146 -27.56 4.71 -7.86
N ASP A 147 -26.93 3.59 -7.53
CA ASP A 147 -27.48 2.58 -6.64
C ASP A 147 -27.16 2.96 -5.19
N PHE A 148 -28.17 3.31 -4.39
CA PHE A 148 -27.98 3.72 -3.00
C PHE A 148 -27.82 2.54 -2.02
N ASP A 149 -28.01 1.32 -2.49
CA ASP A 149 -27.66 0.13 -1.71
C ASP A 149 -26.13 -0.11 -1.73
N ASP A 150 -25.43 0.47 -2.70
CA ASP A 150 -23.97 0.50 -2.73
C ASP A 150 -23.44 1.58 -1.79
N VAL A 151 -22.68 1.16 -0.76
CA VAL A 151 -22.14 2.03 0.30
C VAL A 151 -21.25 3.13 -0.25
N VAL A 152 -20.47 2.85 -1.31
CA VAL A 152 -19.57 3.83 -1.94
C VAL A 152 -20.38 4.89 -2.67
N LEU A 153 -21.33 4.47 -3.52
CA LEU A 153 -22.18 5.41 -4.28
C LEU A 153 -23.03 6.26 -3.34
N ARG A 154 -23.58 5.65 -2.30
CA ARG A 154 -24.34 6.40 -1.28
C ARG A 154 -23.46 7.37 -0.52
N GLY A 155 -22.21 6.98 -0.21
CA GLY A 155 -21.26 7.79 0.57
C GLY A 155 -20.70 9.00 -0.18
N VAL A 156 -20.54 8.91 -1.52
CA VAL A 156 -19.99 10.01 -2.34
C VAL A 156 -21.06 10.92 -2.93
N THR A 157 -22.35 10.54 -2.86
CA THR A 157 -23.45 11.34 -3.42
C THR A 157 -23.88 12.40 -2.41
N VAL A 158 -23.68 13.68 -2.76
CA VAL A 158 -24.07 14.84 -1.94
C VAL A 158 -25.33 15.52 -2.46
N VAL A 159 -25.60 15.45 -3.77
CA VAL A 159 -26.80 16.01 -4.41
C VAL A 159 -27.36 14.98 -5.40
N ARG A 160 -28.69 14.81 -5.43
CA ARG A 160 -29.39 14.00 -6.40
C ARG A 160 -30.67 14.71 -6.81
N ASP A 161 -30.92 14.81 -8.10
CA ASP A 161 -32.12 15.42 -8.69
C ASP A 161 -32.39 16.86 -8.19
N GLY A 162 -31.34 17.59 -7.81
CA GLY A 162 -31.40 18.95 -7.28
C GLY A 162 -31.62 19.05 -5.77
N GLU A 163 -31.77 17.94 -5.09
CA GLU A 163 -31.91 17.87 -3.62
C GLU A 163 -30.61 17.48 -2.94
N GLU A 164 -30.31 18.16 -1.85
CA GLU A 164 -29.17 17.80 -1.00
C GLU A 164 -29.46 16.50 -0.25
N ILE A 165 -28.49 15.58 -0.31
CA ILE A 165 -28.58 14.30 0.38
C ILE A 165 -27.78 14.38 1.68
N PRO A 166 -28.40 14.10 2.84
CA PRO A 166 -27.69 14.09 4.11
C PRO A 166 -26.47 13.15 4.04
N PRO A 167 -25.34 13.51 4.68
CA PRO A 167 -24.20 12.62 4.76
C PRO A 167 -24.61 11.22 5.17
N ALA A 168 -24.15 10.21 4.44
CA ALA A 168 -24.41 8.84 4.84
C ALA A 168 -23.80 8.65 6.23
N GLN A 169 -24.63 8.23 7.18
CA GLN A 169 -24.11 7.63 8.40
C GLN A 169 -23.58 6.27 7.98
N ILE A 170 -22.33 6.25 7.53
CA ILE A 170 -21.61 5.02 7.21
C ILE A 170 -21.36 4.34 8.55
N GLN A 171 -22.35 3.64 9.06
CA GLN A 171 -22.10 2.51 9.90
C GLN A 171 -21.48 1.49 8.94
N VAL A 172 -20.16 1.47 8.84
CA VAL A 172 -19.46 0.32 8.28
C VAL A 172 -19.73 -0.80 9.27
N SER A 173 -20.92 -1.36 9.09
CA SER A 173 -21.34 -2.56 9.78
C SER A 173 -20.24 -3.56 9.46
N ALA A 174 -19.52 -4.00 10.48
CA ALA A 174 -18.64 -5.14 10.35
C ALA A 174 -19.47 -6.21 9.62
N GLN A 175 -19.18 -6.43 8.35
CA GLN A 175 -19.78 -7.56 7.67
C GLN A 175 -19.53 -8.75 8.57
N PRO A 176 -20.55 -9.51 8.96
CA PRO A 176 -20.33 -10.71 9.71
C PRO A 176 -19.26 -11.45 8.93
N LYS A 177 -18.20 -11.90 9.60
CA LYS A 177 -17.18 -12.75 9.03
C LYS A 177 -17.80 -13.69 8.01
N GLN A 178 -17.94 -13.26 6.78
CA GLN A 178 -17.96 -14.21 5.69
C GLN A 178 -16.57 -14.80 5.78
N GLU A 179 -16.61 -16.01 6.34
CA GLU A 179 -15.46 -16.86 6.51
C GLU A 179 -14.51 -16.71 5.33
N ALA A 180 -13.23 -16.78 5.56
CA ALA A 180 -12.09 -16.61 4.66
C ALA A 180 -12.19 -17.20 3.22
N LYS A 181 -13.37 -17.59 2.77
CA LYS A 181 -13.69 -18.01 1.41
C LYS A 181 -13.84 -16.88 0.39
N ALA A 182 -14.22 -15.66 0.80
CA ALA A 182 -14.37 -14.56 -0.15
C ALA A 182 -13.06 -13.80 -0.43
N ALA A 183 -12.15 -13.71 0.54
CA ALA A 183 -10.81 -13.14 0.32
C ALA A 183 -9.90 -14.08 -0.49
N GLN A 184 -10.18 -15.40 -0.47
CA GLN A 184 -9.53 -16.37 -1.36
C GLN A 184 -10.10 -16.33 -2.79
N SER A 185 -11.27 -15.74 -3.01
CA SER A 185 -11.85 -15.62 -4.37
C SER A 185 -11.35 -14.40 -5.13
N ALA A 186 -10.78 -13.39 -4.47
CA ALA A 186 -10.20 -12.21 -5.14
C ALA A 186 -8.71 -12.41 -5.50
N VAL A 187 -8.05 -13.41 -4.96
CA VAL A 187 -6.74 -13.92 -5.37
C VAL A 187 -6.87 -15.44 -5.57
N LYS A 188 -7.88 -15.88 -6.32
CA LYS A 188 -7.66 -16.99 -7.18
C LYS A 188 -6.72 -16.47 -8.27
N LYS A 189 -5.40 -16.47 -8.00
CA LYS A 189 -4.53 -17.03 -9.02
C LYS A 189 -5.30 -18.18 -9.57
N GLU A 190 -5.76 -18.10 -10.82
CA GLU A 190 -5.97 -19.32 -11.58
C GLU A 190 -4.74 -20.15 -11.20
N GLU A 191 -4.95 -21.24 -10.49
CA GLU A 191 -4.00 -22.32 -10.52
C GLU A 191 -3.91 -22.61 -12.00
N GLU A 192 -2.89 -22.02 -12.65
CA GLU A 192 -2.46 -22.48 -13.94
C GLU A 192 -2.34 -24.00 -13.73
N LYS A 193 -3.31 -24.72 -14.29
CA LYS A 193 -3.20 -26.16 -14.39
C LYS A 193 -1.78 -26.39 -14.84
N PRO A 194 -0.97 -27.18 -14.13
CA PRO A 194 0.43 -27.36 -14.48
C PRO A 194 0.45 -27.65 -15.97
N ALA A 195 1.02 -26.71 -16.74
CA ALA A 195 1.04 -26.79 -18.18
C ALA A 195 1.62 -28.16 -18.50
N ASP A 196 0.90 -28.92 -19.31
CA ASP A 196 1.29 -30.31 -19.66
C ASP A 196 2.78 -30.24 -20.01
N PRO A 197 3.66 -30.94 -19.29
CA PRO A 197 5.10 -30.91 -19.53
C PRO A 197 5.47 -31.15 -20.99
N ARG A 198 4.60 -31.88 -21.73
CA ARG A 198 4.74 -32.07 -23.18
C ARG A 198 4.64 -30.81 -23.99
N ILE A 199 3.76 -29.84 -23.59
CA ILE A 199 3.63 -28.55 -24.25
C ILE A 199 4.90 -27.73 -23.99
N LYS A 200 5.41 -27.72 -22.75
CA LYS A 200 6.65 -27.02 -22.39
C LYS A 200 7.85 -27.54 -23.20
N TYR A 201 8.00 -28.85 -23.27
CA TYR A 201 9.08 -29.46 -24.06
C TYR A 201 8.87 -29.29 -25.58
N GLY A 202 7.62 -29.30 -26.06
CA GLY A 202 7.29 -28.98 -27.46
C GLY A 202 7.66 -27.57 -27.85
N VAL A 203 7.34 -26.57 -27.01
CA VAL A 203 7.74 -25.18 -27.24
C VAL A 203 9.26 -25.02 -27.19
N MET A 204 9.95 -25.65 -26.22
CA MET A 204 11.42 -25.61 -26.17
C MET A 204 12.06 -26.23 -27.41
N ALA A 205 11.55 -27.39 -27.88
CA ALA A 205 12.03 -28.05 -29.10
C ALA A 205 11.79 -27.17 -30.33
N GLY A 206 10.60 -26.54 -30.43
CA GLY A 206 10.27 -25.60 -31.53
C GLY A 206 11.20 -24.38 -31.57
N VAL A 207 11.46 -23.77 -30.40
CA VAL A 207 12.42 -22.67 -30.27
C VAL A 207 13.84 -23.13 -30.66
N GLY A 208 14.26 -24.31 -30.25
CA GLY A 208 15.56 -24.90 -30.63
C GLY A 208 15.71 -25.10 -32.12
N VAL A 209 14.69 -25.64 -32.77
CA VAL A 209 14.68 -25.84 -34.25
C VAL A 209 14.70 -24.50 -34.98
N LEU A 210 13.95 -23.50 -34.51
CA LEU A 210 13.97 -22.15 -35.06
C LEU A 210 15.36 -21.50 -34.95
N PHE A 211 16.03 -21.70 -33.82
CA PHE A 211 17.41 -21.21 -33.62
C PHE A 211 18.42 -21.88 -34.56
N LEU A 212 18.31 -23.20 -34.73
CA LEU A 212 19.18 -23.93 -35.66
C LEU A 212 18.95 -23.50 -37.10
N TRP A 213 17.69 -23.29 -37.49
CA TRP A 213 17.35 -22.76 -38.81
C TRP A 213 17.91 -21.35 -39.02
N LEU A 214 17.71 -20.46 -38.05
CA LEU A 214 18.25 -19.11 -38.08
C LEU A 214 19.78 -19.11 -38.17
N ALA A 215 20.45 -19.99 -37.42
CA ALA A 215 21.90 -20.15 -37.47
C ALA A 215 22.41 -20.63 -38.83
N SER A 216 21.61 -21.36 -39.60
CA SER A 216 22.00 -21.87 -40.93
C SER A 216 21.86 -20.83 -42.03
N VAL A 217 20.99 -19.81 -41.87
CA VAL A 217 20.63 -18.85 -42.91
C VAL A 217 21.19 -17.45 -42.63
N ALA A 218 21.39 -17.06 -41.38
CA ALA A 218 21.77 -15.71 -40.99
C ALA A 218 23.29 -15.46 -41.13
N PRO A 219 23.71 -14.24 -41.49
CA PRO A 219 25.11 -13.85 -41.48
C PRO A 219 25.75 -13.96 -40.11
N ALA A 220 27.04 -14.33 -40.02
CA ALA A 220 27.76 -14.52 -38.75
C ALA A 220 27.77 -13.25 -37.88
N ALA A 221 27.85 -12.06 -38.49
CA ALA A 221 27.78 -10.81 -37.74
C ALA A 221 26.42 -10.58 -37.05
N PHE A 222 25.32 -10.95 -37.73
CA PHE A 222 23.98 -10.88 -37.15
C PHE A 222 23.85 -11.87 -35.96
N LEU A 223 24.32 -13.10 -36.13
CA LEU A 223 24.24 -14.13 -35.08
C LEU A 223 25.00 -13.73 -33.85
N SER A 224 26.17 -13.12 -33.94
CA SER A 224 26.93 -12.66 -32.79
C SER A 224 26.17 -11.57 -32.00
N HIS A 225 25.65 -10.54 -32.67
CA HIS A 225 24.89 -9.48 -32.07
C HIS A 225 23.57 -10.00 -31.45
N PHE A 226 22.88 -10.89 -32.17
CA PHE A 226 21.63 -11.49 -31.72
C PHE A 226 21.83 -12.36 -30.49
N THR A 227 22.91 -13.17 -30.44
CA THR A 227 23.24 -14.01 -29.28
C THR A 227 23.54 -13.14 -28.04
N VAL A 228 24.30 -12.05 -28.21
CA VAL A 228 24.58 -11.12 -27.10
C VAL A 228 23.29 -10.46 -26.63
N PHE A 229 22.42 -10.05 -27.54
CA PHE A 229 21.13 -9.45 -27.19
C PHE A 229 20.24 -10.42 -26.38
N VAL A 230 20.07 -11.66 -26.87
CA VAL A 230 19.27 -12.67 -26.18
C VAL A 230 19.85 -12.98 -24.80
N LEU A 231 21.19 -13.16 -24.71
CA LEU A 231 21.84 -13.40 -23.44
C LEU A 231 21.65 -12.23 -22.46
N ALA A 232 21.79 -11.00 -22.94
CA ALA A 232 21.54 -9.81 -22.13
C ALA A 232 20.09 -9.73 -21.62
N CYS A 233 19.10 -10.07 -22.46
CA CYS A 233 17.70 -10.14 -22.06
C CYS A 233 17.47 -11.21 -20.98
N VAL A 234 18.03 -12.42 -21.14
CA VAL A 234 17.89 -13.53 -20.19
C VAL A 234 18.55 -13.17 -18.85
N VAL A 235 19.78 -12.66 -18.90
CA VAL A 235 20.52 -12.26 -17.68
C VAL A 235 19.81 -11.09 -17.00
N GLY A 236 19.39 -10.07 -17.77
CA GLY A 236 18.66 -8.92 -17.25
C GLY A 236 17.34 -9.33 -16.57
N TYR A 237 16.55 -10.20 -17.22
CA TYR A 237 15.34 -10.74 -16.63
C TYR A 237 15.62 -11.52 -15.35
N TYR A 238 16.62 -12.41 -15.36
CA TYR A 238 16.98 -13.22 -14.20
C TYR A 238 17.45 -12.35 -13.03
N VAL A 239 18.29 -11.35 -13.29
CA VAL A 239 18.77 -10.41 -12.28
C VAL A 239 17.62 -9.61 -11.68
N VAL A 240 16.77 -9.02 -12.53
CA VAL A 240 15.61 -8.23 -12.06
C VAL A 240 14.67 -9.07 -11.21
N TRP A 241 14.43 -10.33 -11.58
CA TRP A 241 13.49 -11.19 -10.87
C TRP A 241 14.02 -11.78 -9.57
N ASN A 242 15.33 -11.94 -9.44
CA ASN A 242 15.97 -12.58 -8.29
C ASN A 242 16.69 -11.60 -7.35
N VAL A 243 16.85 -10.34 -7.74
CA VAL A 243 17.39 -9.32 -6.84
C VAL A 243 16.33 -8.86 -5.85
N SER A 244 16.69 -8.76 -4.58
CA SER A 244 15.77 -8.31 -3.53
C SER A 244 15.29 -6.87 -3.80
N HIS A 245 14.02 -6.58 -3.47
CA HIS A 245 13.41 -5.27 -3.69
C HIS A 245 14.19 -4.09 -3.11
N ALA A 246 14.98 -4.33 -2.06
CA ALA A 246 15.84 -3.32 -1.45
C ALA A 246 16.95 -2.78 -2.38
N LEU A 247 17.31 -3.53 -3.43
CA LEU A 247 18.34 -3.14 -4.40
C LEU A 247 17.75 -2.56 -5.70
N HIS A 248 16.41 -2.50 -5.81
CA HIS A 248 15.74 -1.90 -6.97
C HIS A 248 15.49 -0.40 -6.84
N THR A 249 15.72 0.19 -5.67
CA THR A 249 15.60 1.64 -5.49
C THR A 249 16.90 2.31 -5.90
N PRO A 250 16.89 3.18 -6.92
CA PRO A 250 18.03 4.08 -7.14
C PRO A 250 18.15 5.00 -5.91
N LEU A 251 19.37 5.16 -5.43
CA LEU A 251 19.75 6.13 -4.40
C LEU A 251 19.43 7.57 -4.83
#